data_38a0a0553b37a2100c8d3f4461cc33be
#
_entry.id   38a0a0553b37a2100c8d3f4461cc33be
#
_cell.length_a   1.000
_cell.length_b   1.000
_cell.length_c   1.000
_cell.angle_alpha   90.00
_cell.angle_beta   90.00
_cell.angle_gamma   90.00
#
_symmetry.space_group_name_H-M   'P 1'
#
loop_
_entity.id
_entity.type
_entity.pdbx_description
1 polymer ?
#
loop_
_entity_poly.entity_id
_entity_poly.type
_entity_poly.pdbx_seq_one_letter_code
_entity_poly.pdbx_strand_id
1 'polypeptide(L)'
;GEFKSFGCYYLWFLIDHGLKVVDILNLSTYEANTAFNPFVNEFMKKRQDIIAGNAKGNEKFYKISMNGSYGYDGMNTEKYSKIKICDSDKAYQAIASDTYINGSKLTDNSYLIESNPKQYSCKTCLQVAFFTLDNAKFWYLTFIYDFLFKCLDTNRLHLTSADTDSCYFAVSGDMNDSNDQEFKHIIKDQRFYNKYIYEFMPDPEINSVYDEKKILGCCVEKYGDNQVALCPKCYTIWNNNGCTKSWNDQGLESLIPSVPDTVCLKLKGVSLKTNNIVS
;
A
#
# COMPACT_ATOMS: atom_id res chain seq x y z
N GLY A 1 14.95 21.35 -12.23
CA GLY A 1 13.73 21.58 -11.47
C GLY A 1 12.56 20.81 -12.06
N GLU A 2 11.61 20.47 -11.25
CA GLU A 2 10.44 19.70 -11.62
C GLU A 2 9.20 20.37 -11.03
N PHE A 3 8.10 20.42 -11.79
CA PHE A 3 6.82 20.93 -11.29
C PHE A 3 6.02 19.77 -10.71
N LYS A 4 5.62 19.91 -9.44
CA LYS A 4 4.81 18.91 -8.73
C LYS A 4 3.77 19.57 -7.84
N SER A 5 2.68 18.87 -7.61
CA SER A 5 1.66 19.23 -6.61
C SER A 5 1.94 18.51 -5.30
N PHE A 6 1.79 19.22 -4.21
CA PHE A 6 2.01 18.71 -2.86
C PHE A 6 0.87 19.13 -1.92
N GLY A 7 0.52 18.26 -0.99
CA GLY A 7 -0.19 18.67 0.22
C GLY A 7 0.74 19.47 1.14
N CYS A 8 0.20 20.43 1.90
CA CYS A 8 1.03 21.34 2.71
C CYS A 8 1.89 20.62 3.74
N TYR A 9 1.36 19.63 4.45
CA TYR A 9 2.12 18.87 5.46
C TYR A 9 3.29 18.11 4.85
N TYR A 10 3.06 17.48 3.71
CA TYR A 10 4.11 16.75 3.01
C TYR A 10 5.17 17.71 2.43
N LEU A 11 4.75 18.87 1.91
CA LEU A 11 5.69 19.88 1.43
C LEU A 11 6.57 20.43 2.57
N TRP A 12 6.00 20.75 3.72
CA TRP A 12 6.77 21.20 4.89
C TRP A 12 7.79 20.16 5.33
N PHE A 13 7.38 18.90 5.43
CA PHE A 13 8.29 17.81 5.73
C PHE A 13 9.48 17.78 4.75
N LEU A 14 9.22 17.90 3.46
CA LEU A 14 10.27 17.90 2.44
C LEU A 14 11.19 19.12 2.54
N ILE A 15 10.67 20.30 2.88
CA ILE A 15 11.46 21.51 3.09
C ILE A 15 12.38 21.35 4.30
N ASP A 16 11.87 20.82 5.41
CA ASP A 16 12.64 20.54 6.62
C ASP A 16 13.76 19.52 6.36
N HIS A 17 13.58 18.65 5.36
CA HIS A 17 14.58 17.66 4.92
C HIS A 17 15.39 18.11 3.69
N GLY A 18 15.40 19.40 3.38
CA GLY A 18 16.31 20.00 2.41
C GLY A 18 15.75 20.27 1.01
N LEU A 19 14.46 20.06 0.76
CA LEU A 19 13.82 20.48 -0.49
C LEU A 19 13.85 22.01 -0.57
N LYS A 20 14.21 22.52 -1.74
CA LYS A 20 14.16 23.97 -2.03
C LYS A 20 13.00 24.25 -2.98
N VAL A 21 12.06 25.05 -2.54
CA VAL A 21 11.00 25.58 -3.39
C VAL A 21 11.57 26.77 -4.15
N VAL A 22 11.54 26.72 -5.47
CA VAL A 22 12.07 27.77 -6.36
C VAL A 22 10.97 28.72 -6.77
N ASP A 23 9.78 28.19 -7.04
CA ASP A 23 8.62 28.96 -7.48
C ASP A 23 7.31 28.27 -7.09
N ILE A 24 6.24 29.02 -6.94
CA ILE A 24 4.89 28.55 -6.66
C ILE A 24 3.97 29.04 -7.78
N LEU A 25 3.59 28.13 -8.68
CA LEU A 25 2.75 28.45 -9.82
C LEU A 25 1.27 28.60 -9.45
N ASN A 26 0.80 27.82 -8.49
CA ASN A 26 -0.59 27.81 -8.07
C ASN A 26 -0.72 27.40 -6.60
N LEU A 27 -1.69 27.97 -5.91
CA LEU A 27 -2.06 27.63 -4.55
C LEU A 27 -3.58 27.43 -4.48
N SER A 28 -4.00 26.27 -4.01
CA SER A 28 -5.40 25.96 -3.76
C SER A 28 -5.62 25.76 -2.26
N THR A 29 -6.63 26.42 -1.71
CA THR A 29 -7.02 26.28 -0.31
C THR A 29 -8.32 25.50 -0.21
N TYR A 30 -8.45 24.71 0.86
CA TYR A 30 -9.61 23.87 1.12
C TYR A 30 -10.04 24.04 2.58
N GLU A 31 -11.32 23.95 2.82
CA GLU A 31 -11.85 23.84 4.18
C GLU A 31 -11.63 22.43 4.72
N ALA A 32 -11.31 22.34 6.02
CA ALA A 32 -11.19 21.06 6.70
C ALA A 32 -12.57 20.37 6.78
N ASN A 33 -12.61 19.09 6.44
CA ASN A 33 -13.83 18.29 6.50
C ASN A 33 -13.56 16.94 7.14
N THR A 34 -14.29 16.62 8.19
CA THR A 34 -14.19 15.36 8.96
C THR A 34 -15.38 14.42 8.71
N ALA A 35 -16.19 14.66 7.69
CA ALA A 35 -17.38 13.86 7.40
C ALA A 35 -17.09 12.38 7.10
N PHE A 36 -15.86 12.03 6.72
CA PHE A 36 -15.44 10.65 6.52
C PHE A 36 -15.14 9.90 7.81
N ASN A 37 -14.92 10.57 8.94
CA ASN A 37 -14.53 9.91 10.19
C ASN A 37 -15.51 8.83 10.65
N PRO A 38 -16.85 9.04 10.66
CA PRO A 38 -17.79 8.00 11.04
C PRO A 38 -17.71 6.76 10.15
N PHE A 39 -17.55 6.95 8.85
CA PHE A 39 -17.39 5.85 7.89
C PHE A 39 -16.14 5.03 8.16
N VAL A 40 -15.00 5.70 8.30
CA VAL A 40 -13.71 5.02 8.53
C VAL A 40 -13.74 4.28 9.87
N ASN A 41 -14.19 4.93 10.94
CA ASN A 41 -14.24 4.33 12.28
C ASN A 41 -15.16 3.12 12.33
N GLU A 42 -16.34 3.19 11.73
CA GLU A 42 -17.29 2.07 11.69
C GLU A 42 -16.74 0.88 10.91
N PHE A 43 -16.09 1.12 9.77
CA PHE A 43 -15.53 0.06 8.95
C PHE A 43 -14.29 -0.56 9.60
N MET A 44 -13.45 0.22 10.28
CA MET A 44 -12.33 -0.29 11.07
C MET A 44 -12.82 -1.16 12.21
N LYS A 45 -13.82 -0.69 12.97
CA LYS A 45 -14.40 -1.46 14.07
C LYS A 45 -14.96 -2.81 13.59
N LYS A 46 -15.71 -2.81 12.50
CA LYS A 46 -16.24 -4.07 11.92
C LYS A 46 -15.13 -5.02 11.47
N ARG A 47 -14.00 -4.51 10.95
CA ARG A 47 -12.84 -5.35 10.66
C ARG A 47 -12.27 -5.99 11.93
N GLN A 48 -12.05 -5.19 12.97
CA GLN A 48 -11.53 -5.66 14.27
C GLN A 48 -12.46 -6.71 14.88
N ASP A 49 -13.77 -6.46 14.92
CA ASP A 49 -14.77 -7.41 15.45
C ASP A 49 -14.76 -8.76 14.72
N ILE A 50 -14.61 -8.75 13.39
CA ILE A 50 -14.54 -9.98 12.59
C ILE A 50 -13.26 -10.76 12.89
N ILE A 51 -12.12 -10.08 12.98
CA ILE A 51 -10.82 -10.71 13.25
C ILE A 51 -10.78 -11.29 14.66
N ALA A 52 -11.36 -10.58 15.64
CA ALA A 52 -11.50 -11.07 17.01
C ALA A 52 -12.51 -12.22 17.16
N GLY A 53 -13.24 -12.58 16.10
CA GLY A 53 -14.29 -13.61 16.14
C GLY A 53 -15.60 -13.15 16.78
N ASN A 54 -15.73 -11.86 17.11
CA ASN A 54 -16.91 -11.27 17.72
C ASN A 54 -18.06 -11.03 16.73
N ALA A 55 -17.76 -11.03 15.42
CA ALA A 55 -18.74 -10.86 14.36
C ALA A 55 -18.47 -11.81 13.18
N LYS A 56 -19.55 -12.19 12.47
CA LYS A 56 -19.44 -12.96 11.24
C LYS A 56 -19.29 -12.00 10.04
N GLY A 57 -18.42 -12.35 9.10
CA GLY A 57 -18.26 -11.57 7.89
C GLY A 57 -16.91 -11.76 7.19
N ASN A 58 -16.68 -10.99 6.15
CA ASN A 58 -15.43 -11.00 5.42
C ASN A 58 -14.69 -9.66 5.66
N GLU A 59 -13.61 -9.68 6.41
CA GLU A 59 -12.82 -8.49 6.72
C GLU A 59 -12.28 -7.78 5.47
N LYS A 60 -12.03 -8.55 4.39
CA LYS A 60 -11.57 -7.98 3.11
C LYS A 60 -12.58 -7.04 2.48
N PHE A 61 -13.88 -7.28 2.68
CA PHE A 61 -14.92 -6.38 2.19
C PHE A 61 -14.75 -4.97 2.75
N TYR A 62 -14.58 -4.84 4.05
CA TYR A 62 -14.41 -3.54 4.70
C TYR A 62 -13.08 -2.86 4.30
N LYS A 63 -11.99 -3.64 4.19
CA LYS A 63 -10.71 -3.13 3.69
C LYS A 63 -10.83 -2.59 2.26
N ILE A 64 -11.45 -3.35 1.37
CA ILE A 64 -11.62 -2.94 -0.03
C ILE A 64 -12.55 -1.74 -0.14
N SER A 65 -13.60 -1.67 0.66
CA SER A 65 -14.55 -0.56 0.66
C SER A 65 -13.88 0.75 1.11
N MET A 66 -13.06 0.73 2.16
CA MET A 66 -12.31 1.92 2.61
C MET A 66 -11.30 2.36 1.55
N ASN A 67 -10.51 1.43 1.01
CA ASN A 67 -9.51 1.76 -0.01
C ASN A 67 -10.17 2.15 -1.35
N GLY A 68 -11.29 1.54 -1.69
CA GLY A 68 -12.05 1.84 -2.90
C GLY A 68 -12.71 3.20 -2.88
N SER A 69 -13.10 3.72 -1.71
CA SER A 69 -13.77 5.01 -1.60
C SER A 69 -12.88 6.15 -2.10
N TYR A 70 -11.67 6.30 -1.54
CA TYR A 70 -10.74 7.34 -2.01
C TYR A 70 -10.10 6.96 -3.35
N GLY A 71 -9.92 5.67 -3.62
CA GLY A 71 -9.37 5.20 -4.89
C GLY A 71 -10.27 5.53 -6.09
N TYR A 72 -11.59 5.47 -5.91
CA TYR A 72 -12.55 5.90 -6.91
C TYR A 72 -12.44 7.40 -7.21
N ASP A 73 -12.24 8.22 -6.19
CA ASP A 73 -12.07 9.66 -6.36
C ASP A 73 -10.80 10.03 -7.15
N GLY A 74 -9.76 9.19 -7.08
CA GLY A 74 -8.52 9.34 -7.85
C GLY A 74 -8.54 8.71 -9.24
N MET A 75 -9.66 8.09 -9.65
CA MET A 75 -9.73 7.38 -10.91
C MET A 75 -9.79 8.35 -12.09
N ASN A 76 -8.89 8.16 -13.06
CA ASN A 76 -8.93 8.90 -14.32
C ASN A 76 -10.01 8.32 -15.24
N THR A 77 -11.18 8.92 -15.23
CA THR A 77 -12.34 8.50 -16.02
C THR A 77 -12.22 8.83 -17.52
N GLU A 78 -11.23 9.66 -17.93
CA GLU A 78 -10.94 9.89 -19.35
C GLU A 78 -10.44 8.63 -20.05
N LYS A 79 -9.79 7.73 -19.30
CA LYS A 79 -9.27 6.47 -19.84
C LYS A 79 -10.37 5.44 -20.12
N TYR A 80 -11.59 5.71 -19.70
CA TYR A 80 -12.70 4.77 -19.87
C TYR A 80 -13.60 5.24 -21.00
N SER A 81 -13.58 4.49 -22.10
CA SER A 81 -14.52 4.62 -23.20
C SER A 81 -15.95 4.30 -22.75
N LYS A 82 -16.91 4.89 -23.43
CA LYS A 82 -18.33 4.53 -23.26
C LYS A 82 -18.66 3.34 -24.15
N ILE A 83 -19.04 2.24 -23.52
CA ILE A 83 -19.51 1.05 -24.22
C ILE A 83 -21.05 1.04 -24.22
N LYS A 84 -21.65 0.87 -25.40
CA LYS A 84 -23.09 0.76 -25.56
C LYS A 84 -23.42 -0.42 -26.48
N ILE A 85 -24.50 -1.12 -26.14
CA ILE A 85 -25.15 -2.07 -27.07
C ILE A 85 -26.32 -1.32 -27.71
N CYS A 86 -26.41 -1.32 -29.03
CA CYS A 86 -27.42 -0.61 -29.78
C CYS A 86 -27.83 -1.39 -31.05
N ASP A 87 -28.94 -0.98 -31.64
CA ASP A 87 -29.40 -1.45 -32.93
C ASP A 87 -28.54 -0.97 -34.10
N SER A 88 -28.78 -1.48 -35.29
CA SER A 88 -28.04 -1.18 -36.52
C SER A 88 -28.03 0.32 -36.81
N ASP A 89 -29.16 1.00 -36.71
CA ASP A 89 -29.29 2.41 -37.11
C ASP A 89 -28.46 3.31 -36.16
N LYS A 90 -28.54 3.06 -34.86
CA LYS A 90 -27.73 3.78 -33.87
C LYS A 90 -26.25 3.40 -33.96
N ALA A 91 -25.94 2.17 -34.35
CA ALA A 91 -24.56 1.77 -34.59
C ALA A 91 -23.94 2.53 -35.75
N TYR A 92 -24.64 2.64 -36.89
CA TYR A 92 -24.16 3.42 -38.02
C TYR A 92 -23.99 4.91 -37.69
N GLN A 93 -24.92 5.50 -36.94
CA GLN A 93 -24.79 6.89 -36.45
C GLN A 93 -23.57 7.07 -35.52
N ALA A 94 -23.33 6.11 -34.65
CA ALA A 94 -22.18 6.15 -33.75
C ALA A 94 -20.85 5.98 -34.50
N ILE A 95 -20.78 5.08 -35.48
CA ILE A 95 -19.61 4.85 -36.33
C ILE A 95 -19.27 6.11 -37.13
N ALA A 96 -20.25 6.88 -37.57
CA ALA A 96 -20.08 8.12 -38.30
C ALA A 96 -19.69 9.30 -37.39
N SER A 97 -19.63 9.12 -36.08
CA SER A 97 -19.28 10.21 -35.13
C SER A 97 -17.77 10.28 -34.87
N ASP A 98 -17.30 11.49 -34.59
CA ASP A 98 -15.90 11.79 -34.24
C ASP A 98 -15.45 11.15 -32.93
N THR A 99 -16.39 10.63 -32.15
CA THR A 99 -16.12 9.96 -30.86
C THR A 99 -15.97 8.45 -30.97
N TYR A 100 -16.21 7.88 -32.15
CA TYR A 100 -16.10 6.43 -32.37
C TYR A 100 -14.66 5.94 -32.18
N ILE A 101 -14.50 4.83 -31.44
CA ILE A 101 -13.24 4.14 -31.25
C ILE A 101 -13.26 2.79 -31.94
N ASN A 102 -14.24 1.95 -31.58
CA ASN A 102 -14.32 0.58 -32.04
C ASN A 102 -15.77 0.08 -31.98
N GLY A 103 -16.06 -1.03 -32.70
CA GLY A 103 -17.34 -1.68 -32.60
C GLY A 103 -17.29 -3.10 -33.13
N SER A 104 -18.20 -3.94 -32.62
CA SER A 104 -18.36 -5.32 -33.05
C SER A 104 -19.84 -5.67 -33.18
N LYS A 105 -20.16 -6.43 -34.19
CA LYS A 105 -21.50 -7.02 -34.38
C LYS A 105 -21.66 -8.17 -33.39
N LEU A 106 -22.68 -8.12 -32.55
CA LEU A 106 -23.02 -9.19 -31.60
C LEU A 106 -24.05 -10.14 -32.18
N THR A 107 -25.08 -9.60 -32.84
CA THR A 107 -26.15 -10.34 -33.54
C THR A 107 -26.51 -9.60 -34.82
N ASP A 108 -27.49 -10.12 -35.61
CA ASP A 108 -27.91 -9.47 -36.85
C ASP A 108 -28.43 -8.04 -36.66
N ASN A 109 -28.95 -7.71 -35.48
CA ASN A 109 -29.49 -6.39 -35.19
C ASN A 109 -28.93 -5.79 -33.88
N SER A 110 -27.78 -6.27 -33.37
CA SER A 110 -27.16 -5.76 -32.14
C SER A 110 -25.68 -5.57 -32.34
N TYR A 111 -25.23 -4.39 -31.98
CA TYR A 111 -23.82 -3.95 -32.08
C TYR A 111 -23.32 -3.46 -30.73
N LEU A 112 -22.10 -3.83 -30.37
CA LEU A 112 -21.35 -3.22 -29.29
C LEU A 112 -20.52 -2.08 -29.86
N ILE A 113 -20.75 -0.88 -29.39
CA ILE A 113 -20.02 0.32 -29.83
C ILE A 113 -19.25 0.92 -28.66
N GLU A 114 -18.00 1.17 -28.88
CA GLU A 114 -17.09 1.85 -28.01
C GLU A 114 -16.81 3.26 -28.52
N SER A 115 -17.02 4.27 -27.68
CA SER A 115 -16.85 5.68 -28.05
C SER A 115 -16.21 6.50 -26.92
N ASN A 116 -15.46 7.53 -27.29
CA ASN A 116 -15.02 8.54 -26.34
C ASN A 116 -16.18 9.45 -25.89
N PRO A 117 -16.18 9.93 -24.65
CA PRO A 117 -17.14 10.97 -24.25
C PRO A 117 -16.88 12.27 -25.01
N LYS A 118 -17.95 12.89 -25.55
CA LYS A 118 -17.85 14.18 -26.27
C LYS A 118 -17.36 15.33 -25.37
N GLN A 119 -17.71 15.27 -24.10
CA GLN A 119 -17.24 16.20 -23.08
C GLN A 119 -16.81 15.41 -21.87
N TYR A 120 -15.68 15.78 -21.32
CA TYR A 120 -15.13 15.22 -20.11
C TYR A 120 -15.42 16.15 -18.93
N SER A 121 -15.94 15.57 -17.87
CA SER A 121 -16.16 16.27 -16.60
C SER A 121 -15.78 15.36 -15.45
N CYS A 122 -14.79 15.75 -14.67
CA CYS A 122 -14.46 15.07 -13.43
C CYS A 122 -15.57 15.36 -12.41
N LYS A 123 -16.25 14.30 -11.95
CA LYS A 123 -17.34 14.40 -10.95
C LYS A 123 -16.91 13.83 -9.60
N THR A 124 -15.67 13.40 -9.47
CA THR A 124 -15.11 12.83 -8.25
C THR A 124 -14.35 13.87 -7.45
N CYS A 125 -14.22 13.65 -6.15
CA CYS A 125 -13.48 14.53 -5.25
C CYS A 125 -11.98 14.21 -5.32
N LEU A 126 -11.33 14.50 -6.43
CA LEU A 126 -9.91 14.21 -6.67
C LEU A 126 -9.00 14.64 -5.50
N GLN A 127 -9.31 15.76 -4.86
CA GLN A 127 -8.57 16.25 -3.69
C GLN A 127 -8.61 15.28 -2.52
N VAL A 128 -9.68 14.50 -2.33
CA VAL A 128 -9.77 13.49 -1.27
C VAL A 128 -8.75 12.39 -1.50
N ALA A 129 -8.69 11.85 -2.71
CA ALA A 129 -7.70 10.83 -3.07
C ALA A 129 -6.26 11.37 -2.94
N PHE A 130 -6.03 12.59 -3.42
CA PHE A 130 -4.73 13.24 -3.38
C PHE A 130 -4.24 13.43 -1.93
N PHE A 131 -5.05 14.05 -1.06
CA PHE A 131 -4.66 14.29 0.32
C PHE A 131 -4.56 13.01 1.15
N THR A 132 -5.37 11.98 0.87
CA THR A 132 -5.23 10.68 1.53
C THR A 132 -3.85 10.08 1.29
N LEU A 133 -3.39 10.10 0.04
CA LEU A 133 -2.08 9.56 -0.32
C LEU A 133 -0.91 10.43 0.16
N ASP A 134 -1.02 11.75 0.07
CA ASP A 134 0.03 12.66 0.52
C ASP A 134 0.18 12.65 2.05
N ASN A 135 -0.92 12.62 2.79
CA ASN A 135 -0.88 12.50 4.24
C ASN A 135 -0.35 11.14 4.71
N ALA A 136 -0.68 10.06 3.99
CA ALA A 136 -0.10 8.75 4.27
C ALA A 136 1.42 8.75 4.07
N LYS A 137 1.93 9.37 3.01
CA LYS A 137 3.37 9.54 2.78
C LYS A 137 4.02 10.39 3.88
N PHE A 138 3.41 11.52 4.22
CA PHE A 138 3.89 12.39 5.29
C PHE A 138 4.05 11.61 6.59
N TRP A 139 3.00 10.90 7.04
CA TRP A 139 3.02 10.10 8.26
C TRP A 139 4.09 9.01 8.24
N TYR A 140 4.16 8.26 7.16
CA TYR A 140 5.11 7.18 6.96
C TYR A 140 6.58 7.68 6.97
N LEU A 141 6.86 8.79 6.29
CA LEU A 141 8.20 9.35 6.24
C LEU A 141 8.59 10.02 7.57
N THR A 142 7.64 10.64 8.28
CA THR A 142 7.86 11.16 9.63
C THR A 142 8.25 10.03 10.58
N PHE A 143 7.57 8.88 10.52
CA PHE A 143 7.97 7.70 11.28
C PHE A 143 9.42 7.28 11.02
N ILE A 144 9.84 7.23 9.76
CA ILE A 144 11.19 6.80 9.40
C ILE A 144 12.24 7.87 9.77
N TYR A 145 12.08 9.10 9.30
CA TYR A 145 13.12 10.13 9.39
C TYR A 145 13.12 10.87 10.72
N ASP A 146 11.93 11.21 11.24
CA ASP A 146 11.81 12.01 12.43
C ASP A 146 11.70 11.18 13.71
N PHE A 147 11.42 9.89 13.60
CA PHE A 147 11.41 8.98 14.74
C PHE A 147 12.53 7.93 14.65
N LEU A 148 12.46 6.96 13.72
CA LEU A 148 13.41 5.84 13.70
C LEU A 148 14.86 6.30 13.58
N PHE A 149 15.19 7.16 12.61
CA PHE A 149 16.57 7.61 12.39
C PHE A 149 17.10 8.52 13.49
N LYS A 150 16.23 9.12 14.31
CA LYS A 150 16.66 9.92 15.48
C LYS A 150 17.03 9.05 16.67
N CYS A 151 16.33 7.96 16.90
CA CYS A 151 16.51 7.14 18.10
C CYS A 151 17.25 5.81 17.87
N LEU A 152 17.39 5.35 16.64
CA LEU A 152 18.05 4.08 16.33
C LEU A 152 19.48 4.26 15.84
N ASP A 153 20.28 3.19 15.97
CA ASP A 153 21.60 3.11 15.34
C ASP A 153 21.46 2.79 13.85
N THR A 154 21.54 3.82 13.03
CA THR A 154 21.43 3.71 11.57
C THR A 154 22.53 2.87 10.91
N ASN A 155 23.68 2.65 11.59
CA ASN A 155 24.70 1.72 11.11
C ASN A 155 24.30 0.24 11.26
N ARG A 156 23.29 -0.01 12.09
CA ARG A 156 22.73 -1.34 12.37
C ARG A 156 21.33 -1.53 11.80
N LEU A 157 20.84 -0.55 11.05
CA LEU A 157 19.53 -0.54 10.39
C LEU A 157 19.72 -0.34 8.89
N HIS A 158 19.27 -1.30 8.08
CA HIS A 158 19.40 -1.23 6.64
C HIS A 158 18.04 -1.36 5.94
N LEU A 159 17.65 -0.35 5.17
CA LEU A 159 16.42 -0.40 4.38
C LEU A 159 16.62 -1.32 3.17
N THR A 160 15.91 -2.42 3.12
CA THR A 160 16.02 -3.43 2.05
C THR A 160 15.01 -3.25 0.94
N SER A 161 13.80 -2.79 1.27
CA SER A 161 12.73 -2.54 0.30
C SER A 161 11.69 -1.58 0.87
N ALA A 162 11.03 -0.85 0.00
CA ALA A 162 9.89 0.00 0.35
C ALA A 162 8.82 -0.06 -0.75
N ASP A 163 7.55 0.04 -0.36
CA ASP A 163 6.42 0.03 -1.28
C ASP A 163 5.27 0.88 -0.73
N THR A 164 5.11 2.07 -1.26
CA THR A 164 4.04 3.04 -0.98
C THR A 164 3.91 3.42 0.50
N ASP A 165 3.44 2.51 1.34
CA ASP A 165 3.12 2.65 2.76
C ASP A 165 3.76 1.55 3.63
N SER A 166 4.68 0.79 3.07
CA SER A 166 5.41 -0.26 3.77
C SER A 166 6.90 -0.23 3.49
N CYS A 167 7.69 -0.62 4.49
CA CYS A 167 9.14 -0.78 4.37
C CYS A 167 9.61 -2.07 5.05
N TYR A 168 10.74 -2.54 4.60
CA TYR A 168 11.45 -3.67 5.16
C TYR A 168 12.83 -3.23 5.59
N PHE A 169 13.16 -3.54 6.83
CA PHE A 169 14.47 -3.26 7.40
C PHE A 169 15.18 -4.57 7.76
N ALA A 170 16.45 -4.65 7.41
CA ALA A 170 17.36 -5.57 8.06
C ALA A 170 17.91 -4.89 9.31
N VAL A 171 17.73 -5.53 10.45
CA VAL A 171 18.09 -5.00 11.77
C VAL A 171 19.13 -5.92 12.39
N SER A 172 20.27 -5.37 12.83
CA SER A 172 21.25 -6.15 13.57
C SER A 172 20.76 -6.41 14.98
N GLY A 173 20.23 -7.59 15.20
CA GLY A 173 19.74 -8.05 16.50
C GLY A 173 20.76 -8.84 17.31
N ASP A 174 20.28 -9.57 18.32
CA ASP A 174 21.01 -10.60 19.05
C ASP A 174 20.63 -11.98 18.45
N MET A 175 21.63 -12.76 18.05
CA MET A 175 21.42 -14.10 17.47
C MET A 175 20.84 -15.11 18.45
N ASN A 176 20.88 -14.83 19.75
CA ASN A 176 20.31 -15.66 20.81
C ASN A 176 18.89 -15.25 21.19
N ASP A 177 18.38 -14.17 20.65
CA ASP A 177 17.01 -13.69 20.87
C ASP A 177 16.09 -14.18 19.74
N SER A 178 14.78 -14.04 19.94
CA SER A 178 13.78 -14.42 18.94
C SER A 178 13.80 -13.48 17.72
N ASN A 179 13.19 -13.90 16.61
CA ASN A 179 13.15 -13.11 15.37
C ASN A 179 12.26 -11.86 15.46
N ASP A 180 11.41 -11.79 16.48
CA ASP A 180 10.49 -10.68 16.74
C ASP A 180 11.06 -9.63 17.70
N GLN A 181 12.39 -9.51 17.78
CA GLN A 181 13.09 -8.56 18.65
C GLN A 181 12.96 -7.08 18.23
N GLU A 182 12.30 -6.79 17.13
CA GLU A 182 12.04 -5.45 16.61
C GLU A 182 13.32 -4.58 16.57
N PHE A 183 13.30 -3.41 17.23
CA PHE A 183 14.44 -2.49 17.31
C PHE A 183 15.23 -2.57 18.62
N LYS A 184 14.86 -3.48 19.54
CA LYS A 184 15.35 -3.58 20.92
C LYS A 184 16.88 -3.41 21.07
N HIS A 185 17.66 -4.03 20.19
CA HIS A 185 19.11 -4.06 20.29
C HIS A 185 19.84 -2.92 19.57
N ILE A 186 19.10 -2.02 18.93
CA ILE A 186 19.68 -0.92 18.15
C ILE A 186 19.21 0.48 18.59
N ILE A 187 18.46 0.56 19.71
CA ILE A 187 17.98 1.83 20.24
C ILE A 187 19.18 2.58 20.87
N LYS A 188 19.47 3.78 20.37
CA LYS A 188 20.47 4.70 20.92
C LYS A 188 19.90 5.63 21.99
N ASP A 189 18.70 6.15 21.76
CA ASP A 189 18.00 7.04 22.67
C ASP A 189 16.72 6.38 23.18
N GLN A 190 16.86 5.64 24.29
CA GLN A 190 15.74 4.92 24.91
C GLN A 190 14.66 5.88 25.44
N ARG A 191 15.02 7.08 25.91
CA ARG A 191 14.04 8.05 26.42
C ARG A 191 13.17 8.60 25.30
N PHE A 192 13.78 8.95 24.18
CA PHE A 192 13.08 9.43 23.00
C PHE A 192 12.20 8.31 22.41
N TYR A 193 12.75 7.10 22.27
CA TYR A 193 12.02 5.95 21.78
C TYR A 193 10.76 5.68 22.61
N ASN A 194 10.89 5.51 23.92
CA ASN A 194 9.77 5.21 24.82
C ASN A 194 8.70 6.31 24.85
N LYS A 195 9.13 7.56 24.66
CA LYS A 195 8.21 8.71 24.68
C LYS A 195 7.30 8.75 23.45
N TYR A 196 7.81 8.35 22.28
CA TYR A 196 7.13 8.63 21.00
C TYR A 196 6.72 7.38 20.21
N ILE A 197 7.19 6.19 20.59
CA ILE A 197 6.90 4.95 19.81
C ILE A 197 5.39 4.72 19.64
N TYR A 198 4.61 4.97 20.67
CA TYR A 198 3.16 4.75 20.65
C TYR A 198 2.35 5.85 19.96
N GLU A 199 3.00 6.91 19.48
CA GLU A 199 2.40 7.82 18.52
C GLU A 199 2.29 7.20 17.12
N PHE A 200 3.12 6.20 16.82
CA PHE A 200 3.20 5.54 15.52
C PHE A 200 2.76 4.07 15.56
N MET A 201 3.18 3.35 16.58
CA MET A 201 2.97 1.91 16.74
C MET A 201 1.85 1.63 17.76
N PRO A 202 1.22 0.44 17.71
CA PRO A 202 0.23 0.04 18.71
C PRO A 202 0.83 0.05 20.11
N ASP A 203 0.04 0.54 21.06
CA ASP A 203 0.39 0.46 22.48
C ASP A 203 -0.13 -0.86 23.04
N PRO A 204 0.74 -1.76 23.53
CA PRO A 204 0.33 -3.07 24.03
C PRO A 204 -0.54 -2.99 25.32
N GLU A 205 -0.55 -1.85 26.03
CA GLU A 205 -1.44 -1.64 27.17
C GLU A 205 -2.88 -1.29 26.73
N ILE A 206 -3.05 -0.73 25.54
CA ILE A 206 -4.34 -0.26 25.01
C ILE A 206 -4.87 -1.19 23.91
N ASN A 207 -3.98 -1.68 23.05
CA ASN A 207 -4.32 -2.45 21.87
C ASN A 207 -4.15 -3.95 22.11
N SER A 208 -5.11 -4.73 21.70
CA SER A 208 -4.97 -6.18 21.67
C SER A 208 -4.13 -6.63 20.47
N VAL A 209 -3.60 -7.86 20.52
CA VAL A 209 -2.88 -8.48 19.39
C VAL A 209 -3.73 -8.52 18.11
N TYR A 210 -5.05 -8.60 18.22
CA TYR A 210 -5.96 -8.57 17.07
C TYR A 210 -6.13 -7.17 16.47
N ASP A 211 -5.99 -6.12 17.28
CA ASP A 211 -6.09 -4.74 16.85
C ASP A 211 -4.81 -4.28 16.14
N GLU A 212 -3.67 -4.83 16.54
CA GLU A 212 -2.34 -4.41 16.13
C GLU A 212 -2.17 -4.23 14.60
N LYS A 213 -2.70 -5.17 13.82
CA LYS A 213 -2.63 -5.14 12.34
C LYS A 213 -3.79 -4.40 11.66
N LYS A 214 -4.68 -3.78 12.43
CA LYS A 214 -5.92 -3.18 11.92
C LYS A 214 -6.20 -1.80 12.49
N ILE A 215 -5.20 -1.20 13.11
CA ILE A 215 -5.25 0.20 13.52
C ILE A 215 -4.92 1.15 12.36
N LEU A 216 -5.23 2.41 12.55
CA LEU A 216 -4.76 3.49 11.68
C LEU A 216 -3.43 4.00 12.24
N GLY A 217 -2.33 3.43 11.77
CA GLY A 217 -0.97 3.70 12.21
C GLY A 217 0.01 2.72 11.60
N CYS A 218 1.23 2.68 12.11
CA CYS A 218 2.23 1.69 11.72
C CYS A 218 2.06 0.42 12.53
N CYS A 219 2.41 -0.71 11.96
CA CYS A 219 2.49 -1.99 12.67
C CYS A 219 3.52 -2.89 12.00
N VAL A 220 4.06 -3.84 12.76
CA VAL A 220 4.92 -4.87 12.18
C VAL A 220 4.05 -5.98 11.59
N GLU A 221 4.19 -6.21 10.28
CA GLU A 221 3.42 -7.26 9.60
C GLU A 221 4.14 -8.60 9.55
N LYS A 222 5.49 -8.58 9.51
CA LYS A 222 6.29 -9.77 9.25
C LYS A 222 7.66 -9.68 9.86
N TYR A 223 8.14 -10.81 10.33
CA TYR A 223 9.49 -11.04 10.82
C TYR A 223 10.14 -12.18 10.03
N GLY A 224 11.45 -12.20 9.96
CA GLY A 224 12.22 -13.31 9.41
C GLY A 224 13.71 -13.06 9.52
N ASP A 225 14.48 -14.15 9.54
CA ASP A 225 15.94 -14.11 9.60
C ASP A 225 16.56 -13.71 8.27
N ASN A 226 15.88 -14.03 7.19
CA ASN A 226 16.38 -13.85 5.84
C ASN A 226 15.35 -13.19 4.94
N GLN A 227 15.86 -12.37 4.02
CA GLN A 227 15.05 -11.75 2.96
C GLN A 227 15.80 -11.74 1.64
N VAL A 228 15.09 -12.03 0.56
CA VAL A 228 15.49 -11.66 -0.79
C VAL A 228 14.44 -10.73 -1.36
N ALA A 229 14.83 -9.50 -1.70
CA ALA A 229 13.95 -8.52 -2.32
C ALA A 229 14.55 -8.09 -3.67
N LEU A 230 13.86 -8.39 -4.76
CA LEU A 230 14.27 -8.02 -6.12
C LEU A 230 13.74 -6.65 -6.52
N CYS A 231 12.51 -6.37 -6.14
CA CYS A 231 11.87 -5.07 -6.33
C CYS A 231 10.62 -4.97 -5.43
N PRO A 232 9.97 -3.80 -5.33
CA PRO A 232 8.70 -3.66 -4.64
C PRO A 232 7.68 -4.71 -5.10
N LYS A 233 7.02 -5.37 -4.16
CA LYS A 233 6.05 -6.45 -4.41
C LYS A 233 6.63 -7.76 -4.97
N CYS A 234 7.96 -7.87 -5.08
CA CYS A 234 8.64 -9.08 -5.51
C CYS A 234 9.74 -9.45 -4.51
N TYR A 235 9.39 -10.22 -3.48
CA TYR A 235 10.29 -10.60 -2.40
C TYR A 235 9.87 -11.89 -1.70
N THR A 236 10.82 -12.48 -0.98
CA THR A 236 10.59 -13.59 -0.05
C THR A 236 11.24 -13.31 1.30
N ILE A 237 10.60 -13.76 2.38
CA ILE A 237 11.12 -13.70 3.76
C ILE A 237 10.94 -15.08 4.37
N TRP A 238 11.95 -15.58 5.08
CA TRP A 238 11.90 -16.88 5.75
C TRP A 238 12.77 -16.90 7.01
N ASN A 239 12.51 -17.88 7.88
CA ASN A 239 13.27 -18.14 9.10
C ASN A 239 14.16 -19.37 8.96
N ASN A 240 15.33 -19.37 9.63
CA ASN A 240 16.29 -20.46 9.56
C ASN A 240 15.83 -21.76 10.26
N ASN A 241 14.87 -21.69 11.16
CA ASN A 241 14.38 -22.85 11.92
C ASN A 241 13.83 -24.02 11.07
N GLY A 242 13.72 -23.83 9.76
CA GLY A 242 13.37 -24.88 8.79
C GLY A 242 14.50 -25.35 7.89
N CYS A 243 15.68 -24.72 7.95
CA CYS A 243 16.83 -25.05 7.10
C CYS A 243 17.83 -25.96 7.86
N THR A 244 17.47 -27.20 8.11
CA THR A 244 18.42 -28.23 8.64
C THR A 244 19.20 -28.94 7.55
N LYS A 245 19.20 -28.49 6.32
CA LYS A 245 19.99 -29.08 5.24
C LYS A 245 21.10 -28.14 4.84
N SER A 246 22.33 -28.58 5.14
CA SER A 246 23.54 -28.06 4.52
C SER A 246 23.39 -28.02 3.00
N TRP A 247 24.05 -27.05 2.36
CA TRP A 247 24.23 -26.99 0.94
C TRP A 247 24.86 -28.31 0.49
N ASN A 248 24.08 -29.18 -0.09
CA ASN A 248 24.60 -30.32 -0.81
C ASN A 248 24.88 -29.87 -2.24
N ASP A 249 25.94 -30.32 -2.86
CA ASP A 249 26.42 -30.00 -4.22
C ASP A 249 25.42 -30.30 -5.36
N GLN A 250 24.14 -30.42 -5.06
CA GLN A 250 23.09 -30.90 -5.97
C GLN A 250 21.95 -29.90 -6.24
N GLY A 251 22.24 -28.61 -6.32
CA GLY A 251 21.32 -27.75 -7.05
C GLY A 251 20.34 -26.88 -6.27
N LEU A 252 19.71 -26.02 -6.99
CA LEU A 252 18.85 -24.91 -6.62
C LEU A 252 17.62 -25.24 -5.74
N GLU A 253 17.28 -26.51 -5.58
CA GLU A 253 16.13 -26.99 -4.79
C GLU A 253 16.27 -26.74 -3.29
N SER A 254 17.48 -26.48 -2.79
CA SER A 254 17.74 -26.20 -1.38
C SER A 254 17.49 -24.74 -0.97
N LEU A 255 17.13 -23.86 -1.89
CA LEU A 255 16.91 -22.43 -1.64
C LEU A 255 15.47 -22.09 -1.21
N ILE A 256 14.55 -23.02 -1.33
CA ILE A 256 13.15 -22.83 -0.87
C ILE A 256 12.94 -23.66 0.40
N PRO A 257 12.79 -23.02 1.57
CA PRO A 257 12.51 -23.77 2.79
C PRO A 257 11.21 -24.56 2.62
N SER A 258 11.27 -25.85 2.88
CA SER A 258 10.11 -26.76 2.77
C SER A 258 9.13 -26.68 3.95
N VAL A 259 9.28 -25.71 4.85
CA VAL A 259 8.48 -25.58 6.07
C VAL A 259 7.43 -24.49 5.91
N PRO A 260 6.13 -24.82 6.05
CA PRO A 260 5.02 -23.90 5.72
C PRO A 260 4.92 -22.65 6.58
N ASP A 261 5.42 -22.65 7.81
CA ASP A 261 5.12 -21.60 8.79
C ASP A 261 5.99 -20.35 8.70
N THR A 262 6.99 -20.34 7.81
CA THR A 262 8.04 -19.33 7.84
C THR A 262 8.26 -18.59 6.55
N VAL A 263 7.58 -18.93 5.47
CA VAL A 263 7.84 -18.32 4.16
C VAL A 263 6.75 -17.33 3.78
N CYS A 264 7.16 -16.11 3.52
CA CYS A 264 6.32 -15.16 2.79
C CYS A 264 6.89 -14.95 1.40
N LEU A 265 6.23 -15.50 0.39
CA LEU A 265 6.54 -15.24 -1.02
C LEU A 265 5.54 -14.24 -1.59
N LYS A 266 6.02 -13.12 -2.11
CA LYS A 266 5.21 -12.17 -2.88
C LYS A 266 5.81 -11.97 -4.26
N LEU A 267 4.99 -12.21 -5.29
CA LEU A 267 5.32 -12.01 -6.70
C LEU A 267 4.12 -11.34 -7.38
N LYS A 268 3.86 -10.06 -7.07
CA LYS A 268 2.75 -9.33 -7.68
C LYS A 268 3.04 -9.04 -9.14
N GLY A 269 2.05 -9.31 -10.00
CA GLY A 269 2.17 -9.14 -11.44
C GLY A 269 2.75 -10.35 -12.17
N VAL A 270 3.24 -11.36 -11.43
CA VAL A 270 3.70 -12.62 -12.01
C VAL A 270 2.67 -13.71 -11.73
N SER A 271 2.15 -14.33 -12.77
CA SER A 271 1.28 -15.49 -12.64
C SER A 271 2.13 -16.72 -12.32
N LEU A 272 2.05 -17.21 -11.09
CA LEU A 272 2.77 -18.42 -10.66
C LEU A 272 2.40 -19.61 -11.55
N LYS A 273 1.11 -19.76 -11.84
CA LYS A 273 0.58 -20.85 -12.66
C LYS A 273 1.06 -20.79 -14.13
N THR A 274 1.06 -19.61 -14.74
CA THR A 274 1.48 -19.42 -16.13
C THR A 274 2.99 -19.59 -16.32
N ASN A 275 3.76 -19.27 -15.29
CA ASN A 275 5.24 -19.33 -15.31
C ASN A 275 5.79 -20.59 -14.67
N ASN A 276 4.95 -21.57 -14.34
CA ASN A 276 5.34 -22.84 -13.70
C ASN A 276 6.18 -22.65 -12.41
N ILE A 277 5.90 -21.59 -11.67
CA ILE A 277 6.58 -21.33 -10.39
C ILE A 277 5.90 -22.20 -9.33
N VAL A 278 6.63 -23.12 -8.78
CA VAL A 278 6.20 -23.98 -7.67
C VAL A 278 6.46 -23.24 -6.36
N SER A 279 5.42 -23.13 -5.52
CA SER A 279 5.50 -22.53 -4.18
C SER A 279 5.99 -23.53 -3.14
#